data_9ae5de6406da9ac5c87ecfc85a00e027
#
_entry.id   9ae5de6406da9ac5c87ecfc85a00e027
#
_cell.length_a   1.000
_cell.length_b   1.000
_cell.length_c   1.000
_cell.angle_alpha   90.00
_cell.angle_beta   90.00
_cell.angle_gamma   90.00
#
_symmetry.space_group_name_H-M   'P 1'
#
loop_
_entity.id
_entity.type
_entity.pdbx_description
1 polymer ?
#
loop_
_entity_poly.entity_id
_entity_poly.type
_entity_poly.pdbx_seq_one_letter_code
_entity_poly.pdbx_strand_id
1 'polypeptide(L)'
;MKLIDRKTDRATLAKLMSVFPVTAILGPRQCGKTTLARTLAADSYFDLENPQDLARLEQPQLALEDLAGIIVIDEIQRLPDLFPLLRYLVDQGKKRKFVILGSASRDWIRQSSESLAGRIAYFQLGGFRLSDIDPGDVKALWQRGGLPRSFLAASDNESLLWRNQYVTTFLERDIPQLGITIPARTLRRFWTMLSHYHGQILNYAELGRSFGVSDMTIRKYCDILEGTFMVRTLQPWSVNIGKRLVKRPKLYLRDSGLFHALLSIETPEQLHASPRLGASWEGFALDCVCRTLDKEESDLYFWHTHAGAELDLLWQAAGRNWGVEFKYEDAPRLSRSMKTAVEDLELERLWVVYPGKAAYRLAEKVQVIPLAVIRDAWNYG
;
A
#
# COMPACT_ATOMS: atom_id res chain seq x y z
N MET A 1 -17.03 -17.74 4.77
CA MET A 1 -15.70 -17.13 4.98
C MET A 1 -15.74 -16.39 6.33
N LYS A 2 -14.77 -16.63 7.23
CA LYS A 2 -14.68 -15.94 8.53
C LYS A 2 -14.46 -14.44 8.28
N LEU A 3 -15.30 -13.58 8.82
CA LEU A 3 -15.11 -12.13 8.74
C LEU A 3 -14.06 -11.73 9.78
N ILE A 4 -12.98 -11.08 9.35
CA ILE A 4 -11.99 -10.49 10.25
C ILE A 4 -12.36 -9.02 10.50
N ASP A 5 -12.50 -8.65 11.77
CA ASP A 5 -12.80 -7.26 12.15
C ASP A 5 -11.56 -6.38 12.04
N ARG A 6 -11.61 -5.37 11.19
CA ARG A 6 -10.53 -4.41 10.93
C ARG A 6 -10.67 -3.20 11.85
N LYS A 7 -10.51 -3.42 13.15
CA LYS A 7 -10.76 -2.41 14.21
C LYS A 7 -9.97 -1.12 13.99
N THR A 8 -8.70 -1.22 13.64
CA THR A 8 -7.83 -0.05 13.40
C THR A 8 -8.32 0.75 12.20
N ASP A 9 -8.64 0.08 11.08
CA ASP A 9 -9.14 0.74 9.87
C ASP A 9 -10.49 1.42 10.14
N ARG A 10 -11.40 0.76 10.87
CA ARG A 10 -12.70 1.35 11.27
C ARG A 10 -12.53 2.59 12.15
N ALA A 11 -11.63 2.55 13.12
CA ALA A 11 -11.36 3.68 14.01
C ALA A 11 -10.80 4.88 13.23
N THR A 12 -9.84 4.65 12.32
CA THR A 12 -9.29 5.69 11.45
C THR A 12 -10.37 6.28 10.54
N LEU A 13 -11.18 5.43 9.92
CA LEU A 13 -12.28 5.85 9.05
C LEU A 13 -13.31 6.70 9.81
N ALA A 14 -13.73 6.29 11.01
CA ALA A 14 -14.64 7.03 11.86
C ALA A 14 -14.07 8.43 12.23
N LYS A 15 -12.78 8.52 12.54
CA LYS A 15 -12.09 9.79 12.80
C LYS A 15 -12.12 10.71 11.56
N LEU A 16 -11.81 10.21 10.38
CA LEU A 16 -11.84 11.00 9.14
C LEU A 16 -13.28 11.49 8.84
N MET A 17 -14.24 10.60 8.94
CA MET A 17 -15.67 10.94 8.75
C MET A 17 -16.18 11.96 9.77
N SER A 18 -15.62 12.03 10.97
CA SER A 18 -16.04 13.05 11.94
C SER A 18 -15.63 14.47 11.51
N VAL A 19 -14.49 14.60 10.85
CA VAL A 19 -13.90 15.88 10.42
C VAL A 19 -14.35 16.29 9.02
N PHE A 20 -14.36 15.34 8.07
CA PHE A 20 -14.59 15.65 6.66
C PHE A 20 -16.00 15.23 6.19
N PRO A 21 -16.67 16.05 5.34
CA PRO A 21 -17.96 15.69 4.78
C PRO A 21 -17.87 14.60 3.71
N VAL A 22 -16.72 14.43 3.08
CA VAL A 22 -16.45 13.35 2.11
C VAL A 22 -15.24 12.55 2.59
N THR A 23 -15.34 11.22 2.58
CA THR A 23 -14.21 10.32 2.87
C THR A 23 -14.07 9.30 1.74
N ALA A 24 -12.89 9.28 1.11
CA ALA A 24 -12.58 8.34 0.04
C ALA A 24 -11.81 7.15 0.59
N ILE A 25 -12.34 5.94 0.45
CA ILE A 25 -11.66 4.68 0.76
C ILE A 25 -11.05 4.17 -0.55
N LEU A 26 -9.74 4.31 -0.69
CA LEU A 26 -8.99 3.89 -1.87
C LEU A 26 -8.16 2.64 -1.56
N GLY A 27 -7.91 1.81 -2.56
CA GLY A 27 -7.07 0.62 -2.37
C GLY A 27 -7.27 -0.42 -3.47
N PRO A 28 -6.42 -1.45 -3.51
CA PRO A 28 -6.48 -2.46 -4.56
C PRO A 28 -7.85 -3.14 -4.63
N ARG A 29 -8.17 -3.70 -5.78
CA ARG A 29 -9.37 -4.54 -5.89
C ARG A 29 -9.31 -5.69 -4.90
N GLN A 30 -10.48 -6.08 -4.38
CA GLN A 30 -10.64 -7.21 -3.44
C GLN A 30 -9.86 -7.08 -2.11
N CYS A 31 -9.38 -5.89 -1.74
CA CYS A 31 -8.78 -5.66 -0.42
C CYS A 31 -9.82 -5.51 0.71
N GLY A 32 -11.12 -5.46 0.39
CA GLY A 32 -12.22 -5.42 1.35
C GLY A 32 -12.86 -4.06 1.56
N LYS A 33 -12.74 -3.09 0.63
CA LYS A 33 -13.36 -1.76 0.70
C LYS A 33 -14.87 -1.83 0.95
N THR A 34 -15.59 -2.54 0.08
CA THR A 34 -17.04 -2.75 0.18
C THR A 34 -17.43 -3.40 1.50
N THR A 35 -16.65 -4.39 1.97
CA THR A 35 -16.89 -5.06 3.26
C THR A 35 -16.70 -4.09 4.42
N LEU A 36 -15.66 -3.25 4.40
CA LEU A 36 -15.45 -2.23 5.42
C LEU A 36 -16.58 -1.19 5.39
N ALA A 37 -16.95 -0.68 4.21
CA ALA A 37 -18.01 0.30 4.07
C ALA A 37 -19.38 -0.21 4.59
N ARG A 38 -19.69 -1.48 4.39
CA ARG A 38 -20.92 -2.10 4.93
C ARG A 38 -20.96 -2.13 6.46
N THR A 39 -19.83 -1.96 7.16
CA THR A 39 -19.81 -1.85 8.64
C THR A 39 -20.20 -0.46 9.14
N LEU A 40 -20.37 0.52 8.26
CA LEU A 40 -20.64 1.92 8.64
C LEU A 40 -22.11 2.22 8.97
N ALA A 41 -23.01 1.24 8.89
CA ALA A 41 -24.46 1.44 9.03
C ALA A 41 -24.95 2.59 8.13
N ALA A 42 -24.59 2.54 6.83
CA ALA A 42 -24.97 3.56 5.86
C ALA A 42 -26.48 3.66 5.67
N ASP A 43 -26.99 4.90 5.60
CA ASP A 43 -28.42 5.18 5.33
C ASP A 43 -28.77 4.95 3.87
N SER A 44 -27.79 5.11 2.97
CA SER A 44 -27.95 4.85 1.53
C SER A 44 -26.67 4.26 0.95
N TYR A 45 -26.83 3.31 0.00
CA TYR A 45 -25.72 2.65 -0.67
C TYR A 45 -25.98 2.58 -2.18
N PHE A 46 -25.02 3.03 -2.98
CA PHE A 46 -25.04 2.96 -4.43
C PHE A 46 -23.79 2.20 -4.91
N ASP A 47 -24.02 1.05 -5.55
CA ASP A 47 -22.97 0.27 -6.19
C ASP A 47 -22.98 0.56 -7.70
N LEU A 48 -21.98 1.30 -8.19
CA LEU A 48 -21.92 1.67 -9.60
C LEU A 48 -21.56 0.50 -10.54
N GLU A 49 -21.28 -0.70 -10.00
CA GLU A 49 -21.26 -1.94 -10.79
C GLU A 49 -22.67 -2.54 -10.97
N ASN A 50 -23.64 -2.15 -10.13
CA ASN A 50 -25.02 -2.57 -10.26
C ASN A 50 -25.79 -1.70 -11.27
N PRO A 51 -26.34 -2.27 -12.37
CA PRO A 51 -27.09 -1.48 -13.37
C PRO A 51 -28.28 -0.71 -12.78
N GLN A 52 -28.95 -1.23 -11.75
CA GLN A 52 -30.09 -0.55 -11.11
C GLN A 52 -29.63 0.72 -10.37
N ASP A 53 -28.53 0.66 -9.63
CA ASP A 53 -28.00 1.81 -8.92
C ASP A 53 -27.40 2.84 -9.90
N LEU A 54 -26.79 2.38 -10.98
CA LEU A 54 -26.32 3.25 -12.05
C LEU A 54 -27.49 3.99 -12.70
N ALA A 55 -28.60 3.31 -13.01
CA ALA A 55 -29.83 3.93 -13.54
C ALA A 55 -30.44 4.95 -12.57
N ARG A 56 -30.42 4.68 -11.25
CA ARG A 56 -30.87 5.65 -10.22
C ARG A 56 -30.04 6.93 -10.24
N LEU A 57 -28.77 6.86 -10.65
CA LEU A 57 -27.86 7.99 -10.75
C LEU A 57 -27.76 8.58 -12.16
N GLU A 58 -28.68 8.26 -13.11
CA GLU A 58 -28.81 8.98 -14.39
C GLU A 58 -29.14 10.47 -14.17
N GLN A 59 -29.92 10.78 -13.13
CA GLN A 59 -30.16 12.13 -12.65
C GLN A 59 -29.62 12.28 -11.22
N PRO A 60 -28.29 12.38 -11.05
CA PRO A 60 -27.65 12.19 -9.76
C PRO A 60 -28.02 13.27 -8.74
N GLN A 61 -28.35 14.49 -9.18
CA GLN A 61 -28.82 15.55 -8.29
C GLN A 61 -30.14 15.15 -7.61
N LEU A 62 -31.13 14.72 -8.38
CA LEU A 62 -32.44 14.31 -7.83
C LEU A 62 -32.29 13.08 -6.90
N ALA A 63 -31.39 12.14 -7.28
CA ALA A 63 -31.18 10.94 -6.48
C ALA A 63 -30.50 11.20 -5.12
N LEU A 64 -29.64 12.25 -5.04
CA LEU A 64 -28.80 12.49 -3.86
C LEU A 64 -29.22 13.70 -3.03
N GLU A 65 -30.03 14.62 -3.58
CA GLU A 65 -30.34 15.92 -2.99
C GLU A 65 -31.08 15.80 -1.64
N ASP A 66 -32.02 14.87 -1.53
CA ASP A 66 -32.85 14.68 -0.34
C ASP A 66 -32.31 13.65 0.66
N LEU A 67 -31.18 13.00 0.32
CA LEU A 67 -30.58 12.03 1.23
C LEU A 67 -29.89 12.73 2.40
N ALA A 68 -29.91 12.08 3.55
CA ALA A 68 -29.26 12.49 4.79
C ALA A 68 -28.47 11.31 5.39
N GLY A 69 -27.64 11.57 6.41
CA GLY A 69 -26.86 10.55 7.10
C GLY A 69 -25.63 10.11 6.28
N ILE A 70 -25.27 8.84 6.34
CA ILE A 70 -24.12 8.26 5.66
C ILE A 70 -24.54 7.69 4.30
N ILE A 71 -23.96 8.24 3.23
CA ILE A 71 -24.25 7.83 1.85
C ILE A 71 -22.99 7.22 1.28
N VAL A 72 -23.03 5.93 0.92
CA VAL A 72 -21.91 5.22 0.32
C VAL A 72 -22.09 5.17 -1.20
N ILE A 73 -21.02 5.49 -1.95
CA ILE A 73 -20.97 5.36 -3.41
C ILE A 73 -19.75 4.48 -3.74
N ASP A 74 -20.00 3.25 -4.17
CA ASP A 74 -18.97 2.28 -4.49
C ASP A 74 -18.57 2.35 -5.97
N GLU A 75 -17.28 2.13 -6.27
CA GLU A 75 -16.66 2.19 -7.60
C GLU A 75 -16.84 3.57 -8.28
N ILE A 76 -16.61 4.67 -7.52
CA ILE A 76 -16.84 6.07 -7.93
C ILE A 76 -16.16 6.43 -9.27
N GLN A 77 -15.05 5.77 -9.65
CA GLN A 77 -14.35 6.02 -10.90
C GLN A 77 -15.20 5.71 -12.15
N ARG A 78 -16.33 5.00 -12.00
CA ARG A 78 -17.27 4.76 -13.12
C ARG A 78 -18.15 5.96 -13.44
N LEU A 79 -18.28 6.92 -12.52
CA LEU A 79 -19.08 8.13 -12.71
C LEU A 79 -18.32 9.36 -12.15
N PRO A 80 -17.22 9.76 -12.79
CA PRO A 80 -16.36 10.86 -12.30
C PRO A 80 -17.09 12.22 -12.26
N ASP A 81 -18.13 12.42 -13.06
CA ASP A 81 -18.94 13.64 -13.06
C ASP A 81 -19.72 13.86 -11.76
N LEU A 82 -19.74 12.89 -10.85
CA LEU A 82 -20.30 13.07 -9.50
C LEU A 82 -19.48 14.01 -8.62
N PHE A 83 -18.17 14.16 -8.81
CA PHE A 83 -17.33 14.95 -7.90
C PHE A 83 -17.76 16.43 -7.78
N PRO A 84 -18.08 17.16 -8.87
CA PRO A 84 -18.62 18.51 -8.79
C PRO A 84 -19.96 18.57 -8.04
N LEU A 85 -20.84 17.59 -8.28
CA LEU A 85 -22.12 17.50 -7.57
C LEU A 85 -21.95 17.23 -6.07
N LEU A 86 -21.06 16.33 -5.70
CA LEU A 86 -20.76 16.07 -4.29
C LEU A 86 -20.30 17.33 -3.57
N ARG A 87 -19.46 18.16 -4.22
CA ARG A 87 -19.08 19.48 -3.70
C ARG A 87 -20.32 20.35 -3.45
N TYR A 88 -21.15 20.52 -4.46
CA TYR A 88 -22.36 21.33 -4.36
C TYR A 88 -23.25 20.85 -3.19
N LEU A 89 -23.45 19.54 -3.11
CA LEU A 89 -24.28 18.94 -2.07
C LEU A 89 -23.73 19.11 -0.65
N VAL A 90 -22.43 19.01 -0.44
CA VAL A 90 -21.83 19.23 0.90
C VAL A 90 -21.85 20.70 1.31
N ASP A 91 -21.74 21.63 0.36
CA ASP A 91 -21.79 23.07 0.61
C ASP A 91 -23.20 23.57 1.00
N GLN A 92 -24.26 22.79 0.78
CA GLN A 92 -25.63 23.09 1.22
C GLN A 92 -25.85 22.98 2.73
N GLY A 93 -24.91 22.48 3.50
CA GLY A 93 -24.97 22.41 4.97
C GLY A 93 -25.95 21.38 5.52
N LYS A 94 -26.57 20.52 4.70
CA LYS A 94 -27.39 19.38 5.19
C LYS A 94 -26.51 18.39 5.96
N LYS A 95 -27.04 17.74 6.99
CA LYS A 95 -26.34 16.70 7.79
C LYS A 95 -26.17 15.42 6.97
N ARG A 96 -25.18 15.38 6.09
CA ARG A 96 -24.82 14.21 5.28
C ARG A 96 -23.32 14.00 5.21
N LYS A 97 -22.90 12.76 5.11
CA LYS A 97 -21.51 12.32 4.94
C LYS A 97 -21.43 11.38 3.74
N PHE A 98 -20.58 11.69 2.80
CA PHE A 98 -20.33 10.81 1.66
C PHE A 98 -19.11 9.92 1.93
N VAL A 99 -19.26 8.62 1.72
CA VAL A 99 -18.16 7.67 1.72
C VAL A 99 -18.05 7.11 0.31
N ILE A 100 -16.98 7.45 -0.40
CA ILE A 100 -16.74 7.01 -1.77
C ILE A 100 -15.67 5.93 -1.79
N LEU A 101 -15.89 4.88 -2.59
CA LEU A 101 -14.93 3.79 -2.72
C LEU A 101 -14.34 3.79 -4.12
N GLY A 102 -13.01 3.56 -4.21
CA GLY A 102 -12.32 3.50 -5.49
C GLY A 102 -11.17 2.50 -5.52
N SER A 103 -10.98 1.85 -6.66
CA SER A 103 -9.88 0.91 -6.88
C SER A 103 -8.66 1.52 -7.58
N ALA A 104 -8.67 2.84 -7.79
CA ALA A 104 -7.55 3.62 -8.29
C ALA A 104 -6.99 4.55 -7.21
N SER A 105 -5.74 4.99 -7.38
CA SER A 105 -5.07 5.89 -6.45
C SER A 105 -5.67 7.30 -6.43
N ARG A 106 -5.29 8.06 -5.41
CA ARG A 106 -5.62 9.47 -5.26
C ARG A 106 -5.32 10.29 -6.52
N ASP A 107 -4.19 10.04 -7.19
CA ASP A 107 -3.78 10.82 -8.36
C ASP A 107 -4.67 10.56 -9.59
N TRP A 108 -5.17 9.35 -9.74
CA TRP A 108 -6.15 9.00 -10.79
C TRP A 108 -7.53 9.59 -10.52
N ILE A 109 -7.90 9.70 -9.24
CA ILE A 109 -9.15 10.31 -8.80
C ILE A 109 -9.00 11.84 -8.71
N ARG A 110 -7.78 12.36 -8.53
CA ARG A 110 -7.47 13.76 -8.24
C ARG A 110 -7.94 14.73 -9.32
N GLN A 111 -7.79 14.38 -10.59
CA GLN A 111 -8.29 15.21 -11.70
C GLN A 111 -9.81 15.47 -11.60
N SER A 112 -10.56 14.46 -11.12
CA SER A 112 -12.00 14.56 -10.90
C SER A 112 -12.36 15.15 -9.54
N SER A 113 -11.47 15.05 -8.54
CA SER A 113 -11.72 15.46 -7.15
C SER A 113 -11.16 16.84 -6.78
N GLU A 114 -10.53 17.58 -7.69
CA GLU A 114 -10.06 18.96 -7.44
C GLU A 114 -11.18 19.86 -6.89
N SER A 115 -12.41 19.63 -7.34
CA SER A 115 -13.60 20.31 -6.83
C SER A 115 -13.85 20.11 -5.33
N LEU A 116 -13.37 19.01 -4.73
CA LEU A 116 -13.56 18.67 -3.31
C LEU A 116 -12.38 19.08 -2.41
N ALA A 117 -11.47 19.93 -2.90
CA ALA A 117 -10.33 20.40 -2.10
C ALA A 117 -10.80 20.99 -0.75
N GLY A 118 -10.18 20.54 0.36
CA GLY A 118 -10.55 20.92 1.72
C GLY A 118 -11.81 20.24 2.29
N ARG A 119 -12.54 19.46 1.49
CA ARG A 119 -13.78 18.75 1.89
C ARG A 119 -13.63 17.24 1.93
N ILE A 120 -12.58 16.70 1.35
CA ILE A 120 -12.34 15.27 1.20
C ILE A 120 -11.13 14.81 2.00
N ALA A 121 -11.29 13.70 2.71
CA ALA A 121 -10.19 12.94 3.29
C ALA A 121 -9.99 11.65 2.50
N TYR A 122 -8.74 11.23 2.38
CA TYR A 122 -8.37 9.99 1.71
C TYR A 122 -7.91 8.96 2.74
N PHE A 123 -8.50 7.79 2.69
CA PHE A 123 -8.12 6.63 3.49
C PHE A 123 -7.66 5.50 2.58
N GLN A 124 -6.41 5.09 2.69
CA GLN A 124 -5.87 3.99 1.90
C GLN A 124 -6.05 2.67 2.63
N LEU A 125 -6.86 1.78 2.05
CA LEU A 125 -7.10 0.43 2.54
C LEU A 125 -6.25 -0.57 1.75
N GLY A 126 -5.38 -1.30 2.43
CA GLY A 126 -4.64 -2.44 1.85
C GLY A 126 -5.25 -3.81 2.23
N GLY A 127 -4.49 -4.87 2.08
CA GLY A 127 -4.79 -6.19 2.63
C GLY A 127 -4.87 -6.19 4.17
N PHE A 128 -4.95 -7.34 4.82
CA PHE A 128 -4.92 -7.42 6.28
C PHE A 128 -3.60 -6.87 6.86
N ARG A 129 -3.69 -6.26 8.04
CA ARG A 129 -2.56 -5.77 8.83
C ARG A 129 -2.15 -6.82 9.87
N LEU A 130 -0.98 -6.67 10.46
CA LEU A 130 -0.57 -7.46 11.64
C LEU A 130 -1.57 -7.35 12.80
N SER A 131 -2.23 -6.19 12.95
CA SER A 131 -3.25 -5.97 13.98
C SER A 131 -4.58 -6.66 13.72
N ASP A 132 -4.82 -7.14 12.51
CA ASP A 132 -6.08 -7.77 12.10
C ASP A 132 -6.03 -9.29 12.25
N ILE A 133 -4.84 -9.88 12.43
CA ILE A 133 -4.60 -11.31 12.46
C ILE A 133 -4.05 -11.78 13.81
N ASP A 134 -4.15 -13.06 14.07
CA ASP A 134 -3.51 -13.66 15.23
C ASP A 134 -1.96 -13.66 15.07
N PRO A 135 -1.19 -13.44 16.15
CA PRO A 135 0.28 -13.42 16.07
C PRO A 135 0.90 -14.70 15.48
N GLY A 136 0.23 -15.83 15.58
CA GLY A 136 0.64 -17.11 14.97
C GLY A 136 0.55 -17.11 13.44
N ASP A 137 -0.26 -16.23 12.86
CA ASP A 137 -0.55 -16.20 11.42
C ASP A 137 0.39 -15.28 10.61
N VAL A 138 1.40 -14.67 11.25
CA VAL A 138 2.35 -13.75 10.58
C VAL A 138 3.07 -14.43 9.40
N LYS A 139 3.44 -15.71 9.54
CA LYS A 139 4.06 -16.49 8.46
C LYS A 139 3.09 -16.70 7.30
N ALA A 140 1.83 -17.02 7.59
CA ALA A 140 0.79 -17.17 6.58
C ALA A 140 0.51 -15.81 5.88
N LEU A 141 0.49 -14.70 6.61
CA LEU A 141 0.37 -13.37 6.04
C LEU A 141 1.52 -13.04 5.09
N TRP A 142 2.75 -13.37 5.47
CA TRP A 142 3.91 -13.18 4.60
C TRP A 142 3.83 -14.05 3.34
N GLN A 143 3.49 -15.32 3.48
CA GLN A 143 3.45 -16.29 2.38
C GLN A 143 2.30 -16.02 1.41
N ARG A 144 1.08 -15.84 1.95
CA ARG A 144 -0.16 -15.72 1.17
C ARG A 144 -0.49 -14.28 0.76
N GLY A 145 0.18 -13.30 1.39
CA GLY A 145 -0.19 -11.89 1.28
C GLY A 145 -1.39 -11.50 2.13
N GLY A 146 -1.70 -10.22 2.15
CA GLY A 146 -2.77 -9.64 2.98
C GLY A 146 -4.13 -9.56 2.30
N LEU A 147 -4.24 -9.87 0.99
CA LEU A 147 -5.53 -9.82 0.31
C LEU A 147 -6.49 -10.87 0.89
N PRO A 148 -7.73 -10.49 1.32
CA PRO A 148 -8.59 -11.32 2.14
C PRO A 148 -8.84 -12.73 1.61
N ARG A 149 -9.12 -12.87 0.32
CA ARG A 149 -9.39 -14.19 -0.28
C ARG A 149 -8.16 -15.08 -0.38
N SER A 150 -6.97 -14.48 -0.52
CA SER A 150 -5.71 -15.20 -0.51
C SER A 150 -5.37 -15.66 0.91
N PHE A 151 -5.40 -14.73 1.86
CA PHE A 151 -5.05 -15.01 3.26
C PHE A 151 -5.97 -16.05 3.90
N LEU A 152 -7.30 -15.91 3.69
CA LEU A 152 -8.34 -16.76 4.27
C LEU A 152 -8.62 -18.04 3.46
N ALA A 153 -7.84 -18.36 2.45
CA ALA A 153 -7.98 -19.59 1.69
C ALA A 153 -7.79 -20.82 2.60
N ALA A 154 -8.52 -21.90 2.32
CA ALA A 154 -8.49 -23.09 3.15
C ALA A 154 -7.13 -23.83 3.10
N SER A 155 -6.37 -23.64 2.00
CA SER A 155 -5.03 -24.19 1.83
C SER A 155 -4.09 -23.24 1.10
N ASP A 156 -2.78 -23.50 1.15
CA ASP A 156 -1.77 -22.74 0.40
C ASP A 156 -1.98 -22.87 -1.11
N ASN A 157 -2.41 -24.06 -1.58
CA ASN A 157 -2.72 -24.29 -2.97
C ASN A 157 -3.91 -23.46 -3.46
N GLU A 158 -4.98 -23.36 -2.68
CA GLU A 158 -6.13 -22.51 -3.01
C GLU A 158 -5.75 -21.02 -3.00
N SER A 159 -4.91 -20.60 -2.04
CA SER A 159 -4.37 -19.26 -2.00
C SER A 159 -3.55 -18.94 -3.24
N LEU A 160 -2.67 -19.86 -3.68
CA LEU A 160 -1.85 -19.71 -4.88
C LEU A 160 -2.72 -19.64 -6.14
N LEU A 161 -3.68 -20.55 -6.28
CA LEU A 161 -4.63 -20.55 -7.39
C LEU A 161 -5.36 -19.21 -7.48
N TRP A 162 -5.86 -18.72 -6.34
CA TRP A 162 -6.55 -17.44 -6.28
C TRP A 162 -5.63 -16.27 -6.70
N ARG A 163 -4.40 -16.22 -6.21
CA ARG A 163 -3.42 -15.16 -6.56
C ARG A 163 -3.09 -15.15 -8.05
N ASN A 164 -2.91 -16.33 -8.65
CA ASN A 164 -2.66 -16.45 -10.09
C ASN A 164 -3.86 -15.94 -10.91
N GLN A 165 -5.09 -16.27 -10.50
CA GLN A 165 -6.31 -15.79 -11.14
C GLN A 165 -6.51 -14.29 -10.90
N TYR A 166 -6.16 -13.78 -9.71
CA TYR A 166 -6.19 -12.35 -9.43
C TYR A 166 -5.28 -11.56 -10.38
N VAL A 167 -4.03 -11.99 -10.58
CA VAL A 167 -3.10 -11.36 -11.52
C VAL A 167 -3.68 -11.35 -12.93
N THR A 168 -4.28 -12.46 -13.38
CA THR A 168 -4.90 -12.56 -14.71
C THR A 168 -6.08 -11.59 -14.86
N THR A 169 -7.04 -11.64 -13.94
CA THR A 169 -8.24 -10.78 -14.00
C THR A 169 -7.92 -9.31 -13.82
N PHE A 170 -6.95 -8.97 -12.99
CA PHE A 170 -6.46 -7.60 -12.82
C PHE A 170 -5.95 -7.04 -14.15
N LEU A 171 -5.15 -7.79 -14.88
CA LEU A 171 -4.55 -7.34 -16.14
C LEU A 171 -5.53 -7.34 -17.32
N GLU A 172 -6.46 -8.29 -17.37
CA GLU A 172 -7.37 -8.49 -18.50
C GLU A 172 -8.68 -7.70 -18.36
N ARG A 173 -9.11 -7.40 -17.14
CA ARG A 173 -10.37 -6.72 -16.85
C ARG A 173 -10.17 -5.38 -16.18
N ASP A 174 -9.43 -5.33 -15.06
CA ASP A 174 -9.40 -4.17 -14.19
C ASP A 174 -8.59 -3.02 -14.82
N ILE A 175 -7.44 -3.30 -15.39
CA ILE A 175 -6.61 -2.32 -16.10
C ILE A 175 -7.34 -1.70 -17.29
N PRO A 176 -7.99 -2.48 -18.21
CA PRO A 176 -8.78 -1.90 -19.29
C PRO A 176 -9.96 -1.03 -18.82
N GLN A 177 -10.61 -1.38 -17.69
CA GLN A 177 -11.70 -0.57 -17.12
C GLN A 177 -11.25 0.81 -16.65
N LEU A 178 -9.95 1.01 -16.39
CA LEU A 178 -9.35 2.32 -16.11
C LEU A 178 -8.96 3.10 -17.37
N GLY A 179 -9.37 2.64 -18.57
CA GLY A 179 -9.04 3.28 -19.84
C GLY A 179 -7.61 3.00 -20.34
N ILE A 180 -6.91 2.02 -19.76
CA ILE A 180 -5.53 1.68 -20.13
C ILE A 180 -5.55 0.63 -21.24
N THR A 181 -4.98 0.97 -22.40
CA THR A 181 -5.00 0.14 -23.62
C THR A 181 -3.76 -0.72 -23.82
N ILE A 182 -2.94 -0.92 -22.77
CA ILE A 182 -1.73 -1.76 -22.85
C ILE A 182 -2.16 -3.23 -22.86
N PRO A 183 -1.65 -4.06 -23.81
CA PRO A 183 -1.98 -5.49 -23.84
C PRO A 183 -1.64 -6.18 -22.50
N ALA A 184 -2.57 -6.96 -21.98
CA ALA A 184 -2.43 -7.66 -20.70
C ALA A 184 -1.15 -8.52 -20.63
N ARG A 185 -0.79 -9.21 -21.75
CA ARG A 185 0.45 -9.99 -21.84
C ARG A 185 1.71 -9.13 -21.66
N THR A 186 1.70 -7.92 -22.23
CA THR A 186 2.82 -6.98 -22.11
C THR A 186 2.97 -6.51 -20.67
N LEU A 187 1.86 -6.12 -20.02
CA LEU A 187 1.88 -5.65 -18.65
C LEU A 187 2.19 -6.78 -17.66
N ARG A 188 1.74 -8.02 -17.92
CA ARG A 188 2.13 -9.22 -17.14
C ARG A 188 3.64 -9.43 -17.18
N ARG A 189 4.23 -9.46 -18.40
CA ARG A 189 5.68 -9.61 -18.57
C ARG A 189 6.43 -8.51 -17.84
N PHE A 190 5.95 -7.26 -17.91
CA PHE A 190 6.53 -6.13 -17.22
C PHE A 190 6.44 -6.29 -15.70
N TRP A 191 5.29 -6.65 -15.15
CA TRP A 191 5.10 -6.85 -13.71
C TRP A 191 5.95 -8.00 -13.17
N THR A 192 6.05 -9.11 -13.91
CA THR A 192 6.98 -10.20 -13.57
C THR A 192 8.43 -9.71 -13.57
N MET A 193 8.85 -8.89 -14.55
CA MET A 193 10.19 -8.30 -14.57
C MET A 193 10.40 -7.40 -13.35
N LEU A 194 9.44 -6.56 -12.99
CA LEU A 194 9.52 -5.71 -11.79
C LEU A 194 9.64 -6.52 -10.49
N SER A 195 9.07 -7.73 -10.43
CA SER A 195 9.21 -8.57 -9.23
C SER A 195 10.68 -8.97 -8.97
N HIS A 196 11.51 -9.05 -10.02
CA HIS A 196 12.96 -9.24 -9.87
C HIS A 196 13.70 -7.99 -9.39
N TYR A 197 13.07 -6.80 -9.47
CA TYR A 197 13.60 -5.53 -8.95
C TYR A 197 13.03 -5.16 -7.57
N HIS A 198 12.26 -6.05 -6.95
CA HIS A 198 11.71 -5.84 -5.61
C HIS A 198 12.83 -5.58 -4.60
N GLY A 199 12.70 -4.49 -3.80
CA GLY A 199 13.72 -4.04 -2.87
C GLY A 199 14.95 -3.38 -3.51
N GLN A 200 14.92 -3.07 -4.81
CA GLN A 200 16.07 -2.51 -5.53
C GLN A 200 15.79 -1.10 -6.06
N ILE A 201 16.87 -0.34 -6.26
CA ILE A 201 16.80 1.00 -6.85
C ILE A 201 16.46 0.88 -8.34
N LEU A 202 15.38 1.55 -8.76
CA LEU A 202 14.91 1.51 -10.14
C LEU A 202 15.89 2.19 -11.10
N ASN A 203 16.22 1.48 -12.17
CA ASN A 203 16.91 2.03 -13.32
C ASN A 203 16.03 1.95 -14.57
N TYR A 204 15.23 2.99 -14.81
CA TYR A 204 14.26 3.03 -15.90
C TYR A 204 14.89 2.81 -17.28
N ALA A 205 16.11 3.36 -17.51
CA ALA A 205 16.83 3.17 -18.78
C ALA A 205 17.29 1.73 -18.99
N GLU A 206 17.74 1.05 -17.94
CA GLU A 206 18.12 -0.37 -17.97
C GLU A 206 16.91 -1.27 -18.21
N LEU A 207 15.82 -1.02 -17.46
CA LEU A 207 14.55 -1.71 -17.66
C LEU A 207 14.01 -1.50 -19.07
N GLY A 208 14.11 -0.27 -19.61
CA GLY A 208 13.70 0.06 -20.98
C GLY A 208 14.47 -0.76 -22.01
N ARG A 209 15.81 -0.83 -21.89
CA ARG A 209 16.63 -1.67 -22.76
C ARG A 209 16.25 -3.16 -22.67
N SER A 210 16.07 -3.67 -21.45
CA SER A 210 15.71 -5.09 -21.23
C SER A 210 14.32 -5.42 -21.75
N PHE A 211 13.41 -4.44 -21.76
CA PHE A 211 12.02 -4.63 -22.20
C PHE A 211 11.79 -4.27 -23.67
N GLY A 212 12.74 -3.56 -24.29
CA GLY A 212 12.66 -3.11 -25.69
C GLY A 212 11.79 -1.88 -25.90
N VAL A 213 11.70 -0.99 -24.90
CA VAL A 213 10.91 0.26 -24.94
C VAL A 213 11.69 1.43 -24.34
N SER A 214 11.16 2.65 -24.48
CA SER A 214 11.76 3.84 -23.87
C SER A 214 11.64 3.83 -22.34
N ASP A 215 12.52 4.59 -21.66
CA ASP A 215 12.44 4.80 -20.21
C ASP A 215 11.13 5.51 -19.79
N MET A 216 10.61 6.41 -20.64
CA MET A 216 9.27 7.03 -20.44
C MET A 216 8.16 5.99 -20.43
N THR A 217 8.22 4.99 -21.31
CA THR A 217 7.22 3.89 -21.35
C THR A 217 7.29 3.07 -20.07
N ILE A 218 8.52 2.78 -19.57
CA ILE A 218 8.71 2.07 -18.30
C ILE A 218 8.11 2.87 -17.13
N ARG A 219 8.37 4.20 -17.07
CA ARG A 219 7.76 5.07 -16.05
C ARG A 219 6.25 4.99 -16.08
N LYS A 220 5.64 5.14 -17.26
CA LYS A 220 4.19 5.02 -17.42
C LYS A 220 3.65 3.66 -16.92
N TYR A 221 4.38 2.57 -17.17
CA TYR A 221 3.96 1.25 -16.68
C TYR A 221 4.12 1.14 -15.15
N CYS A 222 5.17 1.71 -14.57
CA CYS A 222 5.31 1.81 -13.11
C CYS A 222 4.18 2.63 -12.51
N ASP A 223 3.87 3.82 -13.08
CA ASP A 223 2.81 4.71 -12.60
C ASP A 223 1.44 4.03 -12.61
N ILE A 224 1.16 3.19 -13.63
CA ILE A 224 -0.07 2.38 -13.68
C ILE A 224 -0.13 1.38 -12.52
N LEU A 225 0.95 0.64 -12.27
CA LEU A 225 0.98 -0.34 -11.18
C LEU A 225 0.97 0.33 -9.80
N GLU A 226 1.60 1.50 -9.66
CA GLU A 226 1.56 2.29 -8.43
C GLU A 226 0.17 2.90 -8.22
N GLY A 227 -0.41 3.48 -9.25
CA GLY A 227 -1.76 4.04 -9.24
C GLY A 227 -2.87 3.01 -9.00
N THR A 228 -2.60 1.74 -9.18
CA THR A 228 -3.50 0.62 -8.87
C THR A 228 -3.12 -0.14 -7.59
N PHE A 229 -2.19 0.38 -6.80
CA PHE A 229 -1.73 -0.18 -5.53
C PHE A 229 -1.04 -1.55 -5.64
N MET A 230 -0.47 -1.89 -6.79
CA MET A 230 0.28 -3.13 -6.96
C MET A 230 1.73 -2.99 -6.54
N VAL A 231 2.30 -1.81 -6.74
CA VAL A 231 3.67 -1.49 -6.32
C VAL A 231 3.70 -0.21 -5.49
N ARG A 232 4.81 0.00 -4.79
CA ARG A 232 5.18 1.24 -4.09
C ARG A 232 6.56 1.64 -4.56
N THR A 233 6.75 2.94 -4.83
CA THR A 233 8.08 3.52 -4.96
C THR A 233 8.44 4.30 -3.71
N LEU A 234 9.53 3.91 -3.07
CA LEU A 234 10.07 4.63 -1.91
C LEU A 234 11.12 5.61 -2.39
N GLN A 235 10.91 6.90 -2.10
CA GLN A 235 11.80 7.96 -2.56
C GLN A 235 13.09 8.01 -1.74
N PRO A 236 14.22 8.41 -2.35
CA PRO A 236 15.45 8.59 -1.61
C PRO A 236 15.40 9.84 -0.74
N TRP A 237 15.94 9.76 0.47
CA TRP A 237 16.17 10.93 1.32
C TRP A 237 17.22 11.83 0.67
N SER A 238 16.90 13.11 0.48
CA SER A 238 17.70 14.05 -0.32
C SER A 238 18.29 15.24 0.45
N VAL A 239 18.25 15.23 1.79
CA VAL A 239 18.87 16.29 2.59
C VAL A 239 20.39 16.29 2.37
N ASN A 240 20.95 17.48 2.14
CA ASN A 240 22.36 17.67 1.77
C ASN A 240 23.27 17.42 2.99
N ILE A 241 23.79 16.20 3.10
CA ILE A 241 24.73 15.78 4.16
C ILE A 241 26.19 15.77 3.67
N GLY A 242 26.49 16.50 2.60
CA GLY A 242 27.85 16.56 2.03
C GLY A 242 28.29 15.29 1.30
N LYS A 243 27.43 14.26 1.22
CA LYS A 243 27.70 12.99 0.52
C LYS A 243 26.89 12.88 -0.76
N ARG A 244 27.46 12.16 -1.74
CA ARG A 244 26.76 11.88 -3.01
C ARG A 244 25.71 10.82 -2.78
N LEU A 245 24.42 11.18 -2.86
CA LEU A 245 23.26 10.31 -2.62
C LEU A 245 22.67 9.79 -3.92
N VAL A 246 22.05 8.61 -3.84
CA VAL A 246 21.24 8.05 -4.92
C VAL A 246 19.99 8.89 -5.07
N LYS A 247 19.56 9.17 -6.33
CA LYS A 247 18.38 10.00 -6.64
C LYS A 247 17.22 9.19 -7.22
N ARG A 248 17.38 7.89 -7.41
CA ARG A 248 16.36 7.01 -8.00
C ARG A 248 15.62 6.25 -6.90
N PRO A 249 14.29 6.04 -7.03
CA PRO A 249 13.52 5.37 -6.01
C PRO A 249 13.83 3.88 -5.90
N LYS A 250 13.58 3.27 -4.73
CA LYS A 250 13.45 1.81 -4.56
C LYS A 250 12.03 1.37 -4.90
N LEU A 251 11.87 0.18 -5.49
CA LEU A 251 10.58 -0.40 -5.82
C LEU A 251 10.24 -1.57 -4.89
N TYR A 252 9.00 -1.60 -4.44
CA TYR A 252 8.44 -2.74 -3.70
C TYR A 252 7.08 -3.16 -4.27
N LEU A 253 6.84 -4.44 -4.43
CA LEU A 253 5.49 -4.96 -4.58
C LEU A 253 4.80 -4.89 -3.22
N ARG A 254 3.56 -4.37 -3.17
CA ARG A 254 2.86 -4.12 -1.89
C ARG A 254 2.36 -5.39 -1.21
N ASP A 255 1.99 -6.41 -1.99
CA ASP A 255 1.49 -7.68 -1.45
C ASP A 255 2.52 -8.79 -1.67
N SER A 256 3.01 -9.37 -0.60
CA SER A 256 4.01 -10.43 -0.64
C SER A 256 3.50 -11.70 -1.31
N GLY A 257 2.22 -12.00 -1.19
CA GLY A 257 1.61 -13.15 -1.87
C GLY A 257 1.58 -12.98 -3.39
N LEU A 258 1.26 -11.78 -3.88
CA LEU A 258 1.34 -11.47 -5.32
C LEU A 258 2.79 -11.48 -5.81
N PHE A 259 3.73 -10.99 -5.01
CA PHE A 259 5.16 -11.08 -5.29
C PHE A 259 5.60 -12.54 -5.48
N HIS A 260 5.22 -13.43 -4.57
CA HIS A 260 5.53 -14.86 -4.66
C HIS A 260 4.88 -15.50 -5.90
N ALA A 261 3.62 -15.19 -6.19
CA ALA A 261 2.93 -15.71 -7.37
C ALA A 261 3.59 -15.28 -8.69
N LEU A 262 4.04 -14.03 -8.79
CA LEU A 262 4.74 -13.51 -9.98
C LEU A 262 6.11 -14.16 -10.20
N LEU A 263 6.78 -14.60 -9.13
CA LEU A 263 8.06 -15.33 -9.18
C LEU A 263 7.90 -16.85 -9.21
N SER A 264 6.67 -17.37 -9.27
CA SER A 264 6.38 -18.81 -9.21
C SER A 264 6.92 -19.49 -7.95
N ILE A 265 6.91 -18.76 -6.83
CA ILE A 265 7.22 -19.29 -5.49
C ILE A 265 5.90 -19.81 -4.90
N GLU A 266 5.74 -21.10 -4.90
CA GLU A 266 4.45 -21.77 -4.60
C GLU A 266 4.36 -22.23 -3.16
N THR A 267 5.50 -22.67 -2.58
CA THR A 267 5.55 -23.25 -1.23
C THR A 267 6.50 -22.52 -0.30
N PRO A 268 6.36 -22.68 1.04
CA PRO A 268 7.30 -22.15 2.01
C PRO A 268 8.74 -22.62 1.77
N GLU A 269 8.92 -23.89 1.36
CA GLU A 269 10.24 -24.47 1.12
C GLU A 269 10.90 -23.80 -0.09
N GLN A 270 10.15 -23.55 -1.16
CA GLN A 270 10.64 -22.78 -2.31
C GLN A 270 10.98 -21.34 -1.93
N LEU A 271 10.19 -20.70 -1.07
CA LEU A 271 10.50 -19.36 -0.56
C LEU A 271 11.81 -19.35 0.23
N HIS A 272 12.00 -20.31 1.14
CA HIS A 272 13.22 -20.44 1.92
C HIS A 272 14.46 -20.77 1.08
N ALA A 273 14.29 -21.50 -0.01
CA ALA A 273 15.37 -21.81 -0.96
C ALA A 273 15.61 -20.69 -1.99
N SER A 274 14.75 -19.68 -2.03
CA SER A 274 14.82 -18.61 -3.04
C SER A 274 15.95 -17.63 -2.74
N PRO A 275 16.74 -17.20 -3.75
CA PRO A 275 17.69 -16.11 -3.59
C PRO A 275 16.99 -14.76 -3.30
N ARG A 276 15.67 -14.71 -3.41
CA ARG A 276 14.85 -13.53 -3.10
C ARG A 276 14.25 -13.54 -1.70
N LEU A 277 14.63 -14.50 -0.84
CA LEU A 277 14.10 -14.64 0.52
C LEU A 277 14.26 -13.34 1.34
N GLY A 278 15.46 -12.77 1.36
CA GLY A 278 15.75 -11.51 2.06
C GLY A 278 14.91 -10.34 1.54
N ALA A 279 14.86 -10.16 0.21
CA ALA A 279 14.05 -9.10 -0.41
C ALA A 279 12.53 -9.29 -0.16
N SER A 280 12.05 -10.55 -0.18
CA SER A 280 10.66 -10.87 0.17
C SER A 280 10.32 -10.46 1.60
N TRP A 281 11.21 -10.78 2.54
CA TRP A 281 11.05 -10.38 3.94
C TRP A 281 11.07 -8.86 4.10
N GLU A 282 12.07 -8.20 3.49
CA GLU A 282 12.22 -6.75 3.53
C GLU A 282 10.94 -6.05 3.07
N GLY A 283 10.41 -6.41 1.89
CA GLY A 283 9.19 -5.79 1.36
C GLY A 283 7.96 -6.07 2.20
N PHE A 284 7.80 -7.29 2.72
CA PHE A 284 6.71 -7.65 3.64
C PHE A 284 6.80 -6.85 4.95
N ALA A 285 7.96 -6.84 5.59
CA ALA A 285 8.18 -6.13 6.85
C ALA A 285 8.06 -4.61 6.67
N LEU A 286 8.56 -4.07 5.55
CA LEU A 286 8.40 -2.65 5.20
C LEU A 286 6.93 -2.27 5.06
N ASP A 287 6.11 -3.06 4.33
CA ASP A 287 4.67 -2.76 4.23
C ASP A 287 3.99 -2.82 5.59
N CYS A 288 4.31 -3.81 6.42
CA CYS A 288 3.80 -3.90 7.79
C CYS A 288 4.16 -2.65 8.61
N VAL A 289 5.42 -2.22 8.58
CA VAL A 289 5.89 -1.04 9.30
C VAL A 289 5.23 0.23 8.78
N CYS A 290 5.25 0.49 7.47
CA CYS A 290 4.62 1.67 6.88
C CYS A 290 3.15 1.81 7.28
N ARG A 291 2.43 0.72 7.40
CA ARG A 291 1.01 0.71 7.78
C ARG A 291 0.77 0.88 9.28
N THR A 292 1.80 0.79 10.11
CA THR A 292 1.73 1.10 11.55
C THR A 292 2.14 2.54 11.87
N LEU A 293 2.91 3.16 10.95
CA LEU A 293 3.38 4.52 11.08
C LEU A 293 2.29 5.48 10.69
N ASP A 294 1.49 6.10 11.32
CA ASP A 294 0.45 7.06 10.92
C ASP A 294 1.04 8.23 10.07
N LYS A 295 1.62 7.88 8.90
CA LYS A 295 2.36 8.75 7.99
C LYS A 295 1.85 8.62 6.57
N GLU A 296 1.85 9.73 5.83
CA GLU A 296 1.65 9.70 4.38
C GLU A 296 2.85 8.98 3.71
N GLU A 297 2.61 8.31 2.61
CA GLU A 297 3.68 7.62 1.87
C GLU A 297 4.76 8.57 1.35
N SER A 298 4.40 9.83 1.07
CA SER A 298 5.32 10.90 0.69
C SER A 298 6.32 11.30 1.78
N ASP A 299 6.05 10.94 3.04
CA ASP A 299 6.89 11.25 4.20
C ASP A 299 7.80 10.09 4.59
N LEU A 300 7.79 9.03 3.79
CA LEU A 300 8.59 7.82 3.96
C LEU A 300 9.69 7.76 2.90
N TYR A 301 10.92 7.51 3.33
CA TYR A 301 12.09 7.56 2.49
C TYR A 301 12.96 6.33 2.74
N PHE A 302 13.86 6.01 1.80
CA PHE A 302 15.06 5.24 2.07
C PHE A 302 16.30 6.14 1.96
N TRP A 303 17.41 5.70 2.47
CA TRP A 303 18.67 6.41 2.31
C TRP A 303 19.74 5.48 1.74
N HIS A 304 20.50 5.98 0.77
CA HIS A 304 21.56 5.21 0.14
C HIS A 304 22.65 6.15 -0.38
N THR A 305 23.91 5.88 -0.02
CA THR A 305 25.08 6.61 -0.49
C THR A 305 25.73 5.90 -1.66
N HIS A 306 26.45 6.64 -2.52
CA HIS A 306 27.26 6.02 -3.58
C HIS A 306 28.39 5.12 -3.02
N ALA A 307 28.79 5.29 -1.75
CA ALA A 307 29.76 4.43 -1.06
C ALA A 307 29.15 3.11 -0.54
N GLY A 308 27.86 2.86 -0.76
CA GLY A 308 27.17 1.62 -0.42
C GLY A 308 26.61 1.54 1.00
N ALA A 309 26.61 2.63 1.79
CA ALA A 309 25.85 2.66 3.04
C ALA A 309 24.39 2.91 2.73
N GLU A 310 23.48 2.17 3.38
CA GLU A 310 22.05 2.25 3.16
C GLU A 310 21.24 2.12 4.46
N LEU A 311 20.00 2.63 4.40
CA LEU A 311 18.94 2.46 5.39
C LEU A 311 17.62 2.22 4.65
N ASP A 312 16.91 1.16 5.00
CA ASP A 312 15.74 0.71 4.24
C ASP A 312 14.53 1.62 4.40
N LEU A 313 14.30 2.19 5.59
CA LEU A 313 13.19 3.10 5.84
C LEU A 313 13.63 4.23 6.78
N LEU A 314 13.29 5.47 6.40
CA LEU A 314 13.54 6.70 7.14
C LEU A 314 12.28 7.56 7.13
N TRP A 315 11.98 8.19 8.26
CA TRP A 315 10.95 9.24 8.36
C TRP A 315 11.31 10.28 9.42
N GLN A 316 10.59 11.39 9.40
CA GLN A 316 10.69 12.42 10.43
C GLN A 316 9.46 12.44 11.34
N ALA A 317 9.68 12.56 12.64
CA ALA A 317 8.64 12.77 13.63
C ALA A 317 9.20 13.57 14.82
N ALA A 318 8.41 14.49 15.37
CA ALA A 318 8.80 15.35 16.48
C ALA A 318 10.14 16.09 16.25
N GLY A 319 10.41 16.51 15.00
CA GLY A 319 11.66 17.20 14.62
C GLY A 319 12.92 16.32 14.62
N ARG A 320 12.79 15.01 14.69
CA ARG A 320 13.89 14.02 14.72
C ARG A 320 13.78 13.03 13.57
N ASN A 321 14.91 12.43 13.20
CA ASN A 321 14.99 11.38 12.19
C ASN A 321 14.93 10.00 12.86
N TRP A 322 14.12 9.11 12.29
CA TRP A 322 13.88 7.75 12.78
C TRP A 322 14.14 6.77 11.64
N GLY A 323 14.75 5.63 11.93
CA GLY A 323 15.14 4.66 10.92
C GLY A 323 14.76 3.23 11.24
N VAL A 324 14.52 2.44 10.18
CA VAL A 324 14.34 0.99 10.25
C VAL A 324 15.22 0.31 9.21
N GLU A 325 15.84 -0.76 9.64
CA GLU A 325 16.55 -1.72 8.80
C GLU A 325 15.83 -3.07 8.90
N PHE A 326 15.67 -3.78 7.79
CA PHE A 326 14.99 -5.08 7.75
C PHE A 326 16.01 -6.20 7.56
N LYS A 327 16.02 -7.20 8.44
CA LYS A 327 16.93 -8.35 8.36
C LYS A 327 16.17 -9.66 8.48
N TYR A 328 16.44 -10.57 7.56
CA TYR A 328 16.01 -11.97 7.67
C TYR A 328 17.19 -12.80 8.20
N GLU A 329 17.38 -12.75 9.48
CA GLU A 329 18.46 -13.42 10.22
C GLU A 329 17.94 -13.87 11.59
N ASP A 330 18.51 -14.94 12.16
CA ASP A 330 18.13 -15.39 13.50
C ASP A 330 18.59 -14.43 14.61
N ALA A 331 19.73 -13.78 14.40
CA ALA A 331 20.32 -12.84 15.36
C ALA A 331 21.06 -11.71 14.62
N PRO A 332 20.35 -10.66 14.17
CA PRO A 332 20.94 -9.50 13.53
C PRO A 332 22.07 -8.87 14.34
N ARG A 333 23.12 -8.45 13.64
CA ARG A 333 24.30 -7.80 14.22
C ARG A 333 24.46 -6.38 13.72
N LEU A 334 25.18 -5.56 14.48
CA LEU A 334 25.46 -4.18 14.11
C LEU A 334 26.38 -4.13 12.88
N SER A 335 25.86 -3.62 11.76
CA SER A 335 26.61 -3.46 10.52
C SER A 335 27.32 -2.09 10.45
N ARG A 336 28.30 -1.97 9.53
CA ARG A 336 28.91 -0.68 9.22
C ARG A 336 27.89 0.31 8.63
N SER A 337 26.97 -0.15 7.79
CA SER A 337 25.93 0.66 7.20
C SER A 337 25.02 1.28 8.27
N MET A 338 24.60 0.49 9.27
CA MET A 338 23.78 0.97 10.39
C MET A 338 24.50 2.07 11.20
N LYS A 339 25.81 1.91 11.49
CA LYS A 339 26.60 2.94 12.18
C LYS A 339 26.66 4.23 11.37
N THR A 340 26.99 4.12 10.09
CA THR A 340 27.04 5.26 9.17
C THR A 340 25.67 5.96 9.06
N ALA A 341 24.57 5.20 8.98
CA ALA A 341 23.24 5.77 8.92
C ALA A 341 22.86 6.54 10.21
N VAL A 342 23.20 5.98 11.39
CA VAL A 342 22.95 6.65 12.68
C VAL A 342 23.69 7.98 12.76
N GLU A 343 24.96 8.00 12.33
CA GLU A 343 25.82 9.19 12.37
C GLU A 343 25.42 10.24 11.31
N ASP A 344 25.34 9.82 10.04
CA ASP A 344 25.09 10.73 8.91
C ASP A 344 23.69 11.36 8.92
N LEU A 345 22.70 10.62 9.40
CA LEU A 345 21.30 11.06 9.44
C LEU A 345 20.91 11.59 10.81
N GLU A 346 21.85 11.60 11.77
CA GLU A 346 21.58 12.01 13.16
C GLU A 346 20.33 11.32 13.74
N LEU A 347 20.24 9.99 13.48
CA LEU A 347 19.04 9.24 13.89
C LEU A 347 18.87 9.32 15.40
N GLU A 348 17.65 9.56 15.83
CA GLU A 348 17.25 9.42 17.23
C GLU A 348 17.29 7.95 17.64
N ARG A 349 16.76 7.07 16.77
CA ARG A 349 16.80 5.62 16.93
C ARG A 349 16.79 4.90 15.61
N LEU A 350 17.46 3.76 15.56
CA LEU A 350 17.42 2.78 14.47
C LEU A 350 16.87 1.46 15.03
N TRP A 351 15.75 1.01 14.47
CA TRP A 351 15.24 -0.33 14.76
C TRP A 351 15.68 -1.31 13.67
N VAL A 352 16.13 -2.49 14.09
CA VAL A 352 16.42 -3.61 13.21
C VAL A 352 15.27 -4.60 13.35
N VAL A 353 14.40 -4.66 12.34
CA VAL A 353 13.20 -5.50 12.34
C VAL A 353 13.53 -6.88 11.76
N TYR A 354 13.19 -7.95 12.48
CA TYR A 354 13.52 -9.31 12.10
C TYR A 354 12.39 -10.31 12.45
N PRO A 355 12.41 -11.56 11.93
CA PRO A 355 11.35 -12.54 12.15
C PRO A 355 11.40 -13.24 13.52
N GLY A 356 12.43 -12.99 14.34
CA GLY A 356 12.60 -13.63 15.63
C GLY A 356 11.65 -13.14 16.72
N LYS A 357 11.92 -13.52 17.99
CA LYS A 357 11.03 -13.27 19.13
C LYS A 357 11.62 -12.35 20.20
N ALA A 358 12.93 -12.16 20.22
CA ALA A 358 13.62 -11.42 21.28
C ALA A 358 13.94 -9.99 20.86
N ALA A 359 13.72 -9.02 21.74
CA ALA A 359 14.22 -7.65 21.57
C ALA A 359 15.53 -7.48 22.33
N TYR A 360 16.55 -6.87 21.71
CA TYR A 360 17.84 -6.61 22.34
C TYR A 360 18.54 -5.40 21.72
N ARG A 361 19.48 -4.82 22.43
CA ARG A 361 20.26 -3.65 21.96
C ARG A 361 21.54 -4.09 21.27
N LEU A 362 21.88 -3.43 20.15
CA LEU A 362 23.16 -3.54 19.46
C LEU A 362 24.09 -2.36 19.74
N ALA A 363 23.52 -1.18 20.01
CA ALA A 363 24.21 0.04 20.41
C ALA A 363 23.24 0.95 21.16
N GLU A 364 23.69 2.10 21.63
CA GLU A 364 22.87 3.07 22.36
C GLU A 364 21.59 3.44 21.59
N LYS A 365 21.71 3.74 20.28
CA LYS A 365 20.62 4.12 19.40
C LYS A 365 20.10 3.01 18.49
N VAL A 366 20.66 1.77 18.59
CA VAL A 366 20.30 0.66 17.69
C VAL A 366 19.70 -0.50 18.49
N GLN A 367 18.47 -0.84 18.14
CA GLN A 367 17.71 -1.89 18.83
C GLN A 367 17.14 -2.90 17.83
N VAL A 368 17.33 -4.19 18.07
CA VAL A 368 16.66 -5.28 17.38
C VAL A 368 15.29 -5.50 17.98
N ILE A 369 14.27 -5.61 17.15
CA ILE A 369 12.90 -5.86 17.58
C ILE A 369 12.20 -6.88 16.65
N PRO A 370 11.39 -7.79 17.20
CA PRO A 370 10.54 -8.66 16.39
C PRO A 370 9.48 -7.85 15.60
N LEU A 371 9.21 -8.27 14.37
CA LEU A 371 8.12 -7.66 13.58
C LEU A 371 6.77 -7.75 14.31
N ALA A 372 6.52 -8.82 15.05
CA ALA A 372 5.26 -9.04 15.75
C ALA A 372 4.91 -7.95 16.80
N VAL A 373 5.93 -7.28 17.37
CA VAL A 373 5.74 -6.22 18.39
C VAL A 373 6.03 -4.82 17.88
N ILE A 374 6.14 -4.66 16.57
CA ILE A 374 6.53 -3.38 15.93
C ILE A 374 5.58 -2.23 16.28
N ARG A 375 4.31 -2.51 16.52
CA ARG A 375 3.30 -1.50 16.83
C ARG A 375 3.61 -0.74 18.11
N ASP A 376 4.21 -1.41 19.08
CA ASP A 376 4.50 -0.85 20.41
C ASP A 376 5.85 -0.09 20.43
N ALA A 377 6.59 -0.12 19.31
CA ALA A 377 7.92 0.48 19.23
C ALA A 377 7.91 2.01 18.99
N TRP A 378 6.80 2.58 18.48
CA TRP A 378 6.72 3.98 18.04
C TRP A 378 6.31 4.96 19.13
N ASN A 379 6.73 4.78 20.37
CA ASN A 379 6.57 5.81 21.39
C ASN A 379 7.60 6.90 21.14
N TYR A 380 7.20 7.97 20.50
CA TYR A 380 7.99 9.19 20.27
C TYR A 380 8.09 10.05 21.55
N GLY A 381 8.18 9.44 22.71
CA GLY A 381 8.38 9.92 24.07
C GLY A 381 8.39 11.40 24.34
#